data_57bfcc1ad3edcd857f1b8018bc2d26f1
#
_entry.id   57bfcc1ad3edcd857f1b8018bc2d26f1
#
_cell.length_a   1.000
_cell.length_b   1.000
_cell.length_c   1.000
_cell.angle_alpha   90.00
_cell.angle_beta   90.00
_cell.angle_gamma   90.00
#
_symmetry.space_group_name_H-M   'P 1'
#
loop_
_entity.id
_entity.type
_entity.pdbx_description
1 polymer ?
#
loop_
_entity_poly.entity_id
_entity_poly.type
_entity_poly.pdbx_seq_one_letter_code
_entity_poly.pdbx_strand_id
1 'polypeptide(L)'
;MASHYCLGVSASENSTLSEAKSKKLLANFGFNFAIEQEVFDADQVAQVASEVGFPVAIKLCADTISHKTERGLVKLNVNSFAEAQIAVAELKAGVRSDDGQTSFLVAKMETGKRELILGLVNDPQFGPSVMFGSGGVFAEVLDDVTFASVPLSVARAHQLIERFSNQKILKEFRGDGKVNREQLAAMLVSLSDAFLSNDKIKSIDVNPVIIRQDGSLVAVDALIELASGGSHESKIDQAQKFSPSKRHFQSLFEPRGVVVVGASTHPGKFGFVSLHNILANEFGGEVAATHLEGESVLNVSCRQSIEELSSDKIDLAFVCTPASTNEAILQSCAKKEIHA
;
A
#
# COMPACT_ATOMS: atom_id res chain seq x y z
N MET A 1 -9.90 -15.62 11.53
CA MET A 1 -10.52 -14.97 10.35
C MET A 1 -9.61 -13.81 10.00
N ALA A 2 -8.68 -14.01 9.07
CA ALA A 2 -7.83 -12.94 8.55
C ALA A 2 -8.71 -12.04 7.69
N SER A 3 -9.10 -10.90 8.22
CA SER A 3 -9.96 -9.94 7.55
C SER A 3 -9.16 -9.15 6.53
N HIS A 4 -9.58 -9.25 5.31
CA HIS A 4 -9.12 -8.58 4.13
C HIS A 4 -9.14 -7.05 4.30
N TYR A 5 -7.98 -6.41 4.35
CA TYR A 5 -7.84 -5.10 3.76
C TYR A 5 -7.64 -5.23 2.23
N CYS A 6 -8.44 -6.08 1.60
CA CYS A 6 -8.73 -6.01 0.19
C CYS A 6 -9.93 -5.10 0.03
N LEU A 7 -9.70 -3.81 -0.20
CA LEU A 7 -10.71 -2.93 -0.80
C LEU A 7 -11.26 -3.63 -2.03
N GLY A 8 -12.59 -3.85 -2.03
CA GLY A 8 -13.29 -4.63 -3.02
C GLY A 8 -12.97 -4.23 -4.46
N VAL A 9 -12.08 -4.99 -5.07
CA VAL A 9 -11.87 -4.99 -6.51
C VAL A 9 -12.41 -6.32 -7.02
N SER A 10 -13.36 -6.24 -7.93
CA SER A 10 -13.97 -7.38 -8.63
C SER A 10 -12.90 -8.36 -9.10
N ALA A 11 -13.18 -9.67 -8.90
CA ALA A 11 -12.36 -10.77 -9.38
C ALA A 11 -12.23 -10.71 -10.92
N SER A 12 -11.15 -10.10 -11.43
CA SER A 12 -10.74 -10.17 -12.82
C SER A 12 -9.25 -10.51 -12.87
N GLU A 13 -8.95 -11.74 -13.25
CA GLU A 13 -7.69 -12.24 -13.82
C GLU A 13 -6.36 -11.69 -13.26
N ASN A 14 -6.20 -11.63 -11.94
CA ASN A 14 -4.91 -11.34 -11.33
C ASN A 14 -4.12 -12.65 -11.22
N SER A 15 -2.86 -12.64 -11.63
CA SER A 15 -1.94 -13.74 -11.36
C SER A 15 -1.10 -13.42 -10.12
N THR A 16 -0.85 -14.43 -9.30
CA THR A 16 0.07 -14.34 -8.17
C THR A 16 1.37 -15.06 -8.49
N LEU A 17 2.48 -14.61 -7.92
CA LEU A 17 3.69 -15.41 -7.88
C LEU A 17 3.61 -16.39 -6.71
N SER A 18 4.18 -17.59 -6.86
CA SER A 18 4.36 -18.47 -5.70
C SER A 18 5.23 -17.81 -4.64
N GLU A 19 5.10 -18.25 -3.38
CA GLU A 19 5.93 -17.73 -2.28
C GLU A 19 7.43 -17.79 -2.59
N ALA A 20 7.91 -18.91 -3.12
CA ALA A 20 9.32 -19.07 -3.48
C ALA A 20 9.76 -18.06 -4.56
N LYS A 21 8.92 -17.81 -5.58
CA LYS A 21 9.21 -16.81 -6.62
C LYS A 21 9.16 -15.38 -6.08
N SER A 22 8.17 -15.08 -5.22
CA SER A 22 8.03 -13.77 -4.58
C SER A 22 9.26 -13.43 -3.73
N LYS A 23 9.69 -14.37 -2.89
CA LYS A 23 10.89 -14.23 -2.05
C LYS A 23 12.16 -14.07 -2.88
N LYS A 24 12.32 -14.89 -3.93
CA LYS A 24 13.47 -14.80 -4.84
C LYS A 24 13.55 -13.43 -5.53
N LEU A 25 12.39 -12.88 -5.93
CA LEU A 25 12.34 -11.54 -6.51
C LEU A 25 12.78 -10.49 -5.48
N LEU A 26 12.19 -10.49 -4.28
CA LEU A 26 12.50 -9.51 -3.23
C LEU A 26 13.92 -9.64 -2.70
N ALA A 27 14.50 -10.84 -2.67
CA ALA A 27 15.89 -11.05 -2.28
C ALA A 27 16.86 -10.29 -3.19
N ASN A 28 16.57 -10.12 -4.49
CA ASN A 28 17.37 -9.31 -5.41
C ASN A 28 17.42 -7.82 -5.03
N PHE A 29 16.46 -7.37 -4.21
CA PHE A 29 16.38 -6.00 -3.67
C PHE A 29 16.87 -5.91 -2.23
N GLY A 30 17.50 -6.96 -1.70
CA GLY A 30 18.12 -6.95 -0.37
C GLY A 30 17.23 -7.40 0.79
N PHE A 31 16.05 -8.00 0.51
CA PHE A 31 15.30 -8.66 1.57
C PHE A 31 16.02 -9.89 2.10
N ASN A 32 16.09 -9.99 3.43
CA ASN A 32 16.60 -11.19 4.10
C ASN A 32 15.42 -12.08 4.47
N PHE A 33 15.39 -13.29 3.93
CA PHE A 33 14.43 -14.32 4.29
C PHE A 33 15.02 -15.36 5.22
N ALA A 34 14.18 -16.11 5.90
CA ALA A 34 14.58 -17.30 6.64
C ALA A 34 15.35 -18.27 5.72
N ILE A 35 16.25 -19.06 6.29
CA ILE A 35 16.95 -20.12 5.52
C ILE A 35 15.89 -21.09 5.02
N GLU A 36 15.83 -21.27 3.71
CA GLU A 36 14.81 -22.12 3.08
C GLU A 36 15.33 -22.76 1.79
N GLN A 37 14.66 -23.82 1.40
CA GLN A 37 14.92 -24.53 0.16
C GLN A 37 13.60 -24.96 -0.50
N GLU A 38 13.47 -24.70 -1.81
CA GLU A 38 12.38 -25.19 -2.62
C GLU A 38 12.70 -26.60 -3.13
N VAL A 39 11.71 -27.50 -2.99
CA VAL A 39 11.83 -28.94 -3.32
C VAL A 39 10.66 -29.36 -4.19
N PHE A 40 10.95 -29.90 -5.36
CA PHE A 40 9.90 -30.36 -6.29
C PHE A 40 9.57 -31.84 -6.08
N ASP A 41 10.51 -32.63 -5.58
CA ASP A 41 10.32 -34.04 -5.27
C ASP A 41 9.96 -34.22 -3.79
N ALA A 42 8.72 -34.67 -3.56
CA ALA A 42 8.21 -34.87 -2.20
C ALA A 42 9.04 -35.88 -1.37
N ASP A 43 9.67 -36.83 -2.02
CA ASP A 43 10.45 -37.86 -1.33
C ASP A 43 11.77 -37.29 -0.76
N GLN A 44 12.23 -36.15 -1.27
CA GLN A 44 13.42 -35.44 -0.81
C GLN A 44 13.13 -34.43 0.32
N VAL A 45 11.87 -34.07 0.56
CA VAL A 45 11.51 -33.00 1.51
C VAL A 45 12.01 -33.28 2.92
N ALA A 46 11.85 -34.50 3.41
CA ALA A 46 12.29 -34.86 4.77
C ALA A 46 13.82 -34.81 4.92
N GLN A 47 14.57 -35.17 3.86
CA GLN A 47 16.01 -35.05 3.82
C GLN A 47 16.43 -33.57 3.85
N VAL A 48 15.83 -32.74 3.01
CA VAL A 48 16.07 -31.29 2.98
C VAL A 48 15.72 -30.64 4.32
N ALA A 49 14.64 -31.07 4.98
CA ALA A 49 14.29 -30.59 6.30
C ALA A 49 15.38 -30.86 7.35
N SER A 50 16.03 -32.02 7.25
CA SER A 50 17.20 -32.36 8.12
C SER A 50 18.41 -31.48 7.80
N GLU A 51 18.64 -31.12 6.55
CA GLU A 51 19.74 -30.27 6.11
C GLU A 51 19.55 -28.81 6.52
N VAL A 52 18.32 -28.29 6.38
CA VAL A 52 17.93 -26.95 6.85
C VAL A 52 18.03 -26.85 8.38
N GLY A 53 17.76 -27.94 9.08
CA GLY A 53 17.86 -28.08 10.52
C GLY A 53 16.56 -27.77 11.26
N PHE A 54 16.05 -28.79 11.96
CA PHE A 54 14.82 -28.69 12.75
C PHE A 54 14.90 -27.65 13.89
N PRO A 55 13.76 -27.03 14.28
CA PRO A 55 12.44 -27.17 13.69
C PRO A 55 12.32 -26.42 12.33
N VAL A 56 11.46 -26.95 11.44
CA VAL A 56 11.17 -26.34 10.15
C VAL A 56 9.69 -26.09 9.95
N ALA A 57 9.37 -25.18 9.03
CA ALA A 57 8.06 -25.07 8.38
C ALA A 57 8.12 -25.75 7.01
N ILE A 58 7.10 -26.53 6.66
CA ILE A 58 6.93 -27.12 5.34
C ILE A 58 5.64 -26.57 4.74
N LYS A 59 5.75 -25.92 3.59
CA LYS A 59 4.63 -25.26 2.91
C LYS A 59 4.49 -25.84 1.50
N LEU A 60 3.25 -26.05 1.05
CA LEU A 60 2.95 -26.36 -0.34
C LEU A 60 2.81 -25.05 -1.12
N CYS A 61 3.52 -24.92 -2.23
CA CYS A 61 3.58 -23.73 -3.05
C CYS A 61 3.13 -24.00 -4.49
N ALA A 62 2.34 -23.10 -5.05
CA ALA A 62 2.06 -22.98 -6.48
C ALA A 62 1.65 -21.55 -6.80
N ASP A 63 1.73 -21.13 -8.06
CA ASP A 63 1.33 -19.79 -8.49
C ASP A 63 -0.18 -19.54 -8.33
N THR A 64 -0.99 -20.61 -8.28
CA THR A 64 -2.45 -20.57 -8.09
C THR A 64 -2.89 -20.60 -6.63
N ILE A 65 -1.95 -20.78 -5.68
CA ILE A 65 -2.25 -20.92 -4.25
C ILE A 65 -1.85 -19.65 -3.52
N SER A 66 -2.82 -18.77 -3.19
CA SER A 66 -2.61 -17.53 -2.45
C SER A 66 -2.83 -17.65 -0.94
N HIS A 67 -3.83 -18.44 -0.49
CA HIS A 67 -4.23 -18.56 0.92
C HIS A 67 -3.90 -19.93 1.50
N LYS A 68 -2.61 -20.24 1.64
CA LYS A 68 -2.11 -21.55 2.06
C LYS A 68 -2.56 -21.97 3.45
N THR A 69 -2.57 -21.03 4.40
CA THR A 69 -2.93 -21.28 5.80
C THR A 69 -4.39 -21.71 5.93
N GLU A 70 -5.30 -21.03 5.24
CA GLU A 70 -6.74 -21.36 5.25
C GLU A 70 -7.02 -22.74 4.64
N ARG A 71 -6.19 -23.15 3.70
CA ARG A 71 -6.29 -24.48 3.06
C ARG A 71 -5.55 -25.58 3.83
N GLY A 72 -4.89 -25.28 4.95
CA GLY A 72 -4.09 -26.24 5.70
C GLY A 72 -2.81 -26.70 4.98
N LEU A 73 -2.33 -25.90 4.02
CA LEU A 73 -1.14 -26.20 3.20
C LEU A 73 0.17 -25.69 3.80
N VAL A 74 0.17 -25.47 5.11
CA VAL A 74 1.33 -25.05 5.91
C VAL A 74 1.44 -25.94 7.13
N LYS A 75 2.60 -26.57 7.35
CA LYS A 75 2.94 -27.32 8.55
C LYS A 75 4.08 -26.63 9.27
N LEU A 76 3.78 -26.16 10.47
CA LEU A 76 4.73 -25.43 11.32
C LEU A 76 5.28 -26.34 12.42
N ASN A 77 6.45 -25.98 12.95
CA ASN A 77 7.08 -26.68 14.08
C ASN A 77 7.28 -28.20 13.82
N VAL A 78 7.68 -28.54 12.61
CA VAL A 78 8.10 -29.90 12.27
C VAL A 78 9.47 -30.14 12.89
N ASN A 79 9.56 -31.10 13.83
CA ASN A 79 10.73 -31.23 14.71
C ASN A 79 11.61 -32.44 14.38
N SER A 80 11.19 -33.31 13.49
CA SER A 80 11.92 -34.53 13.16
C SER A 80 11.69 -34.98 11.71
N PHE A 81 12.58 -35.87 11.24
CA PHE A 81 12.46 -36.50 9.93
C PHE A 81 11.12 -37.23 9.78
N ALA A 82 10.67 -37.98 10.80
CA ALA A 82 9.41 -38.69 10.77
C ALA A 82 8.22 -37.76 10.68
N GLU A 83 8.22 -36.67 11.45
CA GLU A 83 7.20 -35.61 11.35
C GLU A 83 7.17 -34.97 9.98
N ALA A 84 8.36 -34.74 9.36
CA ALA A 84 8.43 -34.19 8.02
C ALA A 84 7.80 -35.11 6.97
N GLN A 85 7.99 -36.44 7.07
CA GLN A 85 7.33 -37.39 6.20
C GLN A 85 5.81 -37.37 6.33
N ILE A 86 5.30 -37.28 7.57
CA ILE A 86 3.85 -37.16 7.83
C ILE A 86 3.31 -35.85 7.25
N ALA A 87 4.01 -34.74 7.51
CA ALA A 87 3.64 -33.41 7.00
C ALA A 87 3.54 -33.39 5.47
N VAL A 88 4.50 -34.00 4.78
CA VAL A 88 4.48 -34.11 3.31
C VAL A 88 3.28 -34.92 2.82
N ALA A 89 2.98 -36.04 3.45
CA ALA A 89 1.83 -36.86 3.08
C ALA A 89 0.50 -36.09 3.22
N GLU A 90 0.35 -35.35 4.31
CA GLU A 90 -0.84 -34.54 4.55
C GLU A 90 -0.94 -33.36 3.55
N LEU A 91 0.16 -32.69 3.25
CA LEU A 91 0.20 -31.61 2.27
C LEU A 91 -0.13 -32.11 0.86
N LYS A 92 0.40 -33.27 0.46
CA LYS A 92 0.07 -33.94 -0.82
C LYS A 92 -1.43 -34.24 -0.93
N ALA A 93 -2.05 -34.68 0.15
CA ALA A 93 -3.49 -34.97 0.17
C ALA A 93 -4.35 -33.69 0.02
N GLY A 94 -3.80 -32.50 0.33
CA GLY A 94 -4.46 -31.22 0.15
C GLY A 94 -4.35 -30.60 -1.24
N VAL A 95 -3.58 -31.21 -2.17
CA VAL A 95 -3.42 -30.74 -3.55
C VAL A 95 -4.72 -30.95 -4.33
N ARG A 96 -5.12 -29.97 -5.11
CA ARG A 96 -6.30 -29.98 -5.99
C ARG A 96 -5.86 -30.02 -7.45
N SER A 97 -6.75 -30.50 -8.33
CA SER A 97 -6.47 -30.60 -9.76
C SER A 97 -6.23 -29.26 -10.45
N ASP A 98 -6.69 -28.16 -9.87
CA ASP A 98 -6.55 -26.79 -10.36
C ASP A 98 -5.33 -26.05 -9.77
N ASP A 99 -4.57 -26.66 -8.87
CA ASP A 99 -3.37 -26.04 -8.27
C ASP A 99 -2.17 -25.94 -9.24
N GLY A 100 -2.20 -26.63 -10.36
CA GLY A 100 -1.11 -26.64 -11.34
C GLY A 100 0.15 -27.36 -10.84
N GLN A 101 1.31 -26.83 -11.21
CA GLN A 101 2.60 -27.37 -10.75
C GLN A 101 2.87 -26.93 -9.32
N THR A 102 2.99 -27.89 -8.42
CA THR A 102 3.27 -27.62 -7.00
C THR A 102 4.72 -27.92 -6.64
N SER A 103 5.24 -27.20 -5.63
CA SER A 103 6.51 -27.46 -4.97
C SER A 103 6.35 -27.40 -3.46
N PHE A 104 7.33 -27.89 -2.72
CA PHE A 104 7.41 -27.75 -1.28
C PHE A 104 8.48 -26.69 -0.93
N LEU A 105 8.14 -25.78 -0.03
CA LEU A 105 9.10 -24.85 0.54
C LEU A 105 9.42 -25.30 1.96
N VAL A 106 10.66 -25.70 2.21
CA VAL A 106 11.15 -26.09 3.53
C VAL A 106 11.93 -24.93 4.10
N ALA A 107 11.42 -24.32 5.15
CA ALA A 107 12.00 -23.14 5.76
C ALA A 107 12.35 -23.39 7.24
N LYS A 108 13.49 -22.89 7.69
CA LYS A 108 13.84 -22.90 9.11
C LYS A 108 12.84 -22.07 9.89
N MET A 109 12.39 -22.61 11.03
CA MET A 109 11.52 -21.84 11.93
C MET A 109 12.27 -20.67 12.53
N GLU A 110 11.76 -19.48 12.33
CA GLU A 110 12.25 -18.28 12.97
C GLU A 110 11.47 -18.02 14.26
N THR A 111 12.16 -17.53 15.26
CA THR A 111 11.59 -17.25 16.57
C THR A 111 11.68 -15.77 16.90
N GLY A 112 10.58 -15.20 17.32
CA GLY A 112 10.48 -13.81 17.76
C GLY A 112 9.13 -13.58 18.44
N LYS A 113 9.09 -12.64 19.36
CA LYS A 113 7.86 -12.27 20.09
C LYS A 113 7.13 -11.10 19.45
N ARG A 114 7.82 -10.44 18.51
CA ARG A 114 7.34 -9.24 17.86
C ARG A 114 7.39 -9.43 16.36
N GLU A 115 6.35 -9.03 15.70
CA GLU A 115 6.19 -9.16 14.25
C GLU A 115 5.79 -7.82 13.65
N LEU A 116 6.26 -7.59 12.43
CA LEU A 116 5.88 -6.45 11.60
C LEU A 116 5.22 -6.96 10.32
N ILE A 117 4.44 -6.10 9.71
CA ILE A 117 3.92 -6.26 8.35
C ILE A 117 4.52 -5.18 7.49
N LEU A 118 5.08 -5.56 6.36
CA LEU A 118 5.55 -4.65 5.35
C LEU A 118 4.82 -4.96 4.04
N GLY A 119 4.44 -3.94 3.30
CA GLY A 119 3.75 -4.16 2.03
C GLY A 119 3.86 -2.99 1.08
N LEU A 120 3.35 -3.21 -0.11
CA LEU A 120 3.13 -2.19 -1.11
C LEU A 120 1.78 -2.43 -1.76
N VAL A 121 1.00 -1.39 -1.89
CA VAL A 121 -0.29 -1.39 -2.57
C VAL A 121 -0.31 -0.29 -3.63
N ASN A 122 -0.84 -0.60 -4.79
CA ASN A 122 -1.12 0.41 -5.80
C ASN A 122 -2.58 0.86 -5.66
N ASP A 123 -2.78 1.94 -4.92
CA ASP A 123 -4.10 2.51 -4.69
C ASP A 123 -4.57 3.27 -5.93
N PRO A 124 -5.82 3.06 -6.42
CA PRO A 124 -6.33 3.73 -7.62
C PRO A 124 -6.41 5.25 -7.49
N GLN A 125 -6.56 5.77 -6.27
CA GLN A 125 -6.72 7.19 -6.00
C GLN A 125 -5.41 7.86 -5.59
N PHE A 126 -4.63 7.22 -4.70
CA PHE A 126 -3.40 7.77 -4.13
C PHE A 126 -2.13 7.28 -4.81
N GLY A 127 -2.26 6.31 -5.72
CA GLY A 127 -1.12 5.69 -6.40
C GLY A 127 -0.36 4.69 -5.51
N PRO A 128 0.82 4.27 -5.97
CA PRO A 128 1.59 3.26 -5.26
C PRO A 128 2.12 3.78 -3.93
N SER A 129 1.90 3.01 -2.89
CA SER A 129 2.25 3.35 -1.51
C SER A 129 2.86 2.16 -0.80
N VAL A 130 4.01 2.39 -0.16
CA VAL A 130 4.61 1.44 0.77
C VAL A 130 3.88 1.54 2.09
N MET A 131 3.59 0.41 2.70
CA MET A 131 2.97 0.33 4.01
C MET A 131 3.86 -0.41 5.01
N PHE A 132 3.71 -0.04 6.29
CA PHE A 132 4.40 -0.65 7.41
C PHE A 132 3.50 -0.61 8.64
N GLY A 133 3.44 -1.72 9.38
CA GLY A 133 2.57 -1.86 10.55
C GLY A 133 3.02 -2.92 11.54
N SER A 134 2.33 -2.99 12.67
CA SER A 134 2.44 -4.10 13.62
C SER A 134 1.92 -5.39 12.99
N GLY A 135 2.64 -6.49 13.17
CA GLY A 135 2.22 -7.83 12.77
C GLY A 135 1.62 -8.64 13.93
N GLY A 136 1.30 -9.91 13.64
CA GLY A 136 0.74 -10.85 14.60
C GLY A 136 -0.74 -10.66 14.89
N VAL A 137 -1.23 -11.37 15.90
CA VAL A 137 -2.66 -11.48 16.26
C VAL A 137 -3.31 -10.10 16.59
N PHE A 138 -2.50 -9.11 16.97
CA PHE A 138 -2.98 -7.78 17.33
C PHE A 138 -3.03 -6.80 16.16
N ALA A 139 -2.46 -7.13 15.02
CA ALA A 139 -2.45 -6.27 13.83
C ALA A 139 -3.87 -5.88 13.39
N GLU A 140 -4.80 -6.83 13.43
CA GLU A 140 -6.20 -6.63 13.03
C GLU A 140 -7.01 -5.78 14.04
N VAL A 141 -6.54 -5.68 15.28
CA VAL A 141 -7.27 -5.00 16.36
C VAL A 141 -6.83 -3.55 16.51
N LEU A 142 -5.58 -3.24 16.13
CA LEU A 142 -4.95 -1.95 16.44
C LEU A 142 -4.97 -0.96 15.29
N ASP A 143 -5.31 -1.38 14.06
CA ASP A 143 -5.27 -0.54 12.84
C ASP A 143 -3.99 0.33 12.72
N ASP A 144 -2.87 -0.20 13.24
CA ASP A 144 -1.62 0.53 13.41
C ASP A 144 -0.74 0.34 12.17
N VAL A 145 -1.12 1.02 11.11
CA VAL A 145 -0.44 0.99 9.81
C VAL A 145 -0.09 2.40 9.38
N THR A 146 1.07 2.58 8.79
CA THR A 146 1.51 3.86 8.23
C THR A 146 1.93 3.70 6.78
N PHE A 147 1.75 4.76 5.98
CA PHE A 147 1.95 4.73 4.54
C PHE A 147 2.91 5.82 4.07
N ALA A 148 3.63 5.53 2.99
CA ALA A 148 4.41 6.51 2.25
C ALA A 148 4.32 6.24 0.75
N SER A 149 4.18 7.30 -0.06
CA SER A 149 4.12 7.20 -1.51
C SER A 149 5.44 6.72 -2.11
N VAL A 150 5.39 5.99 -3.20
CA VAL A 150 6.51 5.62 -4.07
C VAL A 150 6.80 6.79 -5.04
N PRO A 151 8.06 7.11 -5.34
CA PRO A 151 9.30 6.49 -4.86
C PRO A 151 9.63 6.84 -3.40
N LEU A 152 10.18 5.87 -2.66
CA LEU A 152 10.54 6.03 -1.25
C LEU A 152 12.06 6.16 -1.09
N SER A 153 12.53 7.32 -0.62
CA SER A 153 13.94 7.51 -0.26
C SER A 153 14.22 7.01 1.16
N VAL A 154 15.51 6.73 1.46
CA VAL A 154 15.95 6.30 2.80
C VAL A 154 15.51 7.33 3.88
N ALA A 155 15.66 8.62 3.60
CA ALA A 155 15.25 9.68 4.54
C ALA A 155 13.73 9.63 4.82
N ARG A 156 12.90 9.42 3.80
CA ARG A 156 11.45 9.27 3.96
C ARG A 156 11.07 7.96 4.65
N ALA A 157 11.82 6.88 4.44
CA ALA A 157 11.62 5.62 5.16
C ALA A 157 11.86 5.80 6.67
N HIS A 158 12.93 6.51 7.07
CA HIS A 158 13.14 6.86 8.47
C HIS A 158 12.00 7.71 9.05
N GLN A 159 11.52 8.72 8.32
CA GLN A 159 10.37 9.52 8.74
C GLN A 159 9.10 8.67 8.90
N LEU A 160 8.89 7.69 8.01
CA LEU A 160 7.78 6.74 8.11
C LEU A 160 7.88 5.92 9.41
N ILE A 161 9.06 5.39 9.71
CA ILE A 161 9.33 4.63 10.95
C ILE A 161 9.11 5.51 12.19
N GLU A 162 9.48 6.78 12.16
CA GLU A 162 9.27 7.72 13.27
C GLU A 162 7.79 8.06 13.50
N ARG A 163 7.00 8.13 12.43
CA ARG A 163 5.55 8.42 12.50
C ARG A 163 4.70 7.23 12.95
N PHE A 164 5.29 6.03 12.97
CA PHE A 164 4.59 4.84 13.39
C PHE A 164 4.11 4.98 14.84
N SER A 165 2.82 4.78 15.09
CA SER A 165 2.21 5.08 16.38
C SER A 165 2.68 4.13 17.47
N ASN A 166 2.84 2.83 17.17
CA ASN A 166 3.28 1.84 18.13
C ASN A 166 4.82 1.75 18.23
N GLN A 167 5.46 2.87 18.56
CA GLN A 167 6.91 2.90 18.76
C GLN A 167 7.42 1.90 19.81
N LYS A 168 6.54 1.37 20.67
CA LYS A 168 6.91 0.39 21.71
C LYS A 168 7.39 -0.92 21.13
N ILE A 169 6.80 -1.36 19.99
CA ILE A 169 7.20 -2.62 19.33
C ILE A 169 8.63 -2.53 18.77
N LEU A 170 9.11 -1.31 18.45
CA LEU A 170 10.43 -1.05 17.90
C LEU A 170 11.52 -0.90 18.97
N LYS A 171 11.13 -0.72 20.24
CA LYS A 171 12.07 -0.55 21.36
C LYS A 171 12.49 -1.90 21.94
N GLU A 172 13.50 -1.86 22.80
CA GLU A 172 13.87 -3.01 23.61
C GLU A 172 12.69 -3.49 24.47
N PHE A 173 12.43 -4.79 24.50
CA PHE A 173 11.32 -5.37 25.22
C PHE A 173 11.63 -6.76 25.76
N ARG A 174 11.53 -6.94 27.10
CA ARG A 174 11.69 -8.24 27.80
C ARG A 174 12.91 -9.06 27.39
N GLY A 175 14.05 -8.39 27.24
CA GLY A 175 15.34 -9.02 26.87
C GLY A 175 15.58 -9.17 25.37
N ASP A 176 14.62 -8.77 24.53
CA ASP A 176 14.83 -8.68 23.09
C ASP A 176 15.34 -7.27 22.74
N GLY A 177 16.35 -7.18 21.89
CA GLY A 177 16.97 -5.93 21.48
C GLY A 177 16.02 -4.97 20.74
N LYS A 178 16.41 -3.71 20.64
CA LYS A 178 15.71 -2.73 19.80
C LYS A 178 15.79 -3.12 18.32
N VAL A 179 14.73 -2.83 17.57
CA VAL A 179 14.69 -3.08 16.12
C VAL A 179 15.84 -2.35 15.40
N ASN A 180 16.50 -3.03 14.50
CA ASN A 180 17.45 -2.42 13.58
C ASN A 180 16.69 -1.54 12.58
N ARG A 181 16.63 -0.23 12.87
CA ARG A 181 15.87 0.74 12.06
C ARG A 181 16.48 0.97 10.68
N GLU A 182 17.79 0.82 10.54
CA GLU A 182 18.48 0.91 9.25
C GLU A 182 18.05 -0.24 8.34
N GLN A 183 18.03 -1.45 8.89
CA GLN A 183 17.54 -2.62 8.15
C GLN A 183 16.06 -2.46 7.77
N LEU A 184 15.21 -1.97 8.69
CA LEU A 184 13.79 -1.71 8.41
C LEU A 184 13.63 -0.67 7.30
N ALA A 185 14.38 0.44 7.37
CA ALA A 185 14.34 1.47 6.34
C ALA A 185 14.78 0.94 4.98
N ALA A 186 15.85 0.12 4.94
CA ALA A 186 16.32 -0.54 3.73
C ALA A 186 15.24 -1.47 3.14
N MET A 187 14.57 -2.28 3.96
CA MET A 187 13.48 -3.16 3.50
C MET A 187 12.31 -2.36 2.91
N LEU A 188 11.92 -1.23 3.52
CA LEU A 188 10.85 -0.36 3.00
C LEU A 188 11.23 0.27 1.66
N VAL A 189 12.47 0.73 1.51
CA VAL A 189 12.98 1.25 0.22
C VAL A 189 13.00 0.15 -0.84
N SER A 190 13.40 -1.07 -0.46
CA SER A 190 13.42 -2.22 -1.38
C SER A 190 12.06 -2.57 -1.95
N LEU A 191 10.95 -2.40 -1.19
CA LEU A 191 9.59 -2.54 -1.73
C LEU A 191 9.31 -1.52 -2.83
N SER A 192 9.69 -0.26 -2.59
CA SER A 192 9.55 0.80 -3.59
C SER A 192 10.36 0.51 -4.86
N ASP A 193 11.61 0.06 -4.70
CA ASP A 193 12.51 -0.23 -5.83
C ASP A 193 12.03 -1.46 -6.62
N ALA A 194 11.55 -2.51 -5.93
CA ALA A 194 10.97 -3.68 -6.56
C ALA A 194 9.76 -3.31 -7.43
N PHE A 195 8.86 -2.47 -6.91
CA PHE A 195 7.70 -2.00 -7.64
C PHE A 195 8.09 -1.16 -8.88
N LEU A 196 9.06 -0.25 -8.73
CA LEU A 196 9.52 0.62 -9.82
C LEU A 196 10.26 -0.15 -10.92
N SER A 197 10.86 -1.30 -10.57
CA SER A 197 11.60 -2.15 -11.52
C SER A 197 10.70 -3.04 -12.36
N ASN A 198 9.43 -3.23 -11.98
CA ASN A 198 8.52 -4.16 -12.65
C ASN A 198 7.10 -3.58 -12.69
N ASP A 199 6.71 -3.08 -13.84
CA ASP A 199 5.42 -2.45 -14.13
C ASP A 199 4.20 -3.37 -13.99
N LYS A 200 4.44 -4.69 -13.86
CA LYS A 200 3.38 -5.68 -13.65
C LYS A 200 3.05 -5.89 -12.16
N ILE A 201 3.88 -5.44 -11.23
CA ILE A 201 3.59 -5.61 -9.81
C ILE A 201 2.40 -4.74 -9.41
N LYS A 202 1.34 -5.39 -8.93
CA LYS A 202 0.13 -4.74 -8.42
C LYS A 202 0.22 -4.50 -6.91
N SER A 203 0.65 -5.51 -6.17
CA SER A 203 0.84 -5.44 -4.72
C SER A 203 1.96 -6.36 -4.26
N ILE A 204 2.55 -6.01 -3.12
CA ILE A 204 3.53 -6.83 -2.41
C ILE A 204 3.06 -6.93 -0.96
N ASP A 205 2.99 -8.14 -0.42
CA ASP A 205 2.75 -8.41 1.00
C ASP A 205 3.92 -9.22 1.56
N VAL A 206 4.53 -8.73 2.64
CA VAL A 206 5.59 -9.41 3.38
C VAL A 206 5.14 -9.52 4.84
N ASN A 207 4.60 -10.67 5.19
CA ASN A 207 3.93 -10.91 6.46
C ASN A 207 4.02 -12.39 6.88
N PRO A 208 4.65 -12.69 8.04
CA PRO A 208 5.27 -11.75 8.97
C PRO A 208 6.73 -11.41 8.65
N VAL A 209 7.17 -10.27 9.16
CA VAL A 209 8.57 -9.93 9.37
C VAL A 209 8.88 -10.07 10.85
N ILE A 210 9.67 -11.05 11.22
CA ILE A 210 9.99 -11.36 12.62
C ILE A 210 11.13 -10.49 13.10
N ILE A 211 10.98 -9.90 14.28
CA ILE A 211 12.04 -9.22 15.01
C ILE A 211 12.74 -10.26 15.89
N ARG A 212 13.97 -10.60 15.55
CA ARG A 212 14.78 -11.54 16.33
C ARG A 212 15.23 -10.94 17.67
N GLN A 213 15.73 -11.77 18.55
CA GLN A 213 16.19 -11.35 19.87
C GLN A 213 17.27 -10.27 19.83
N ASP A 214 18.15 -10.29 18.81
CA ASP A 214 19.20 -9.28 18.62
C ASP A 214 18.68 -7.97 17.98
N GLY A 215 17.40 -7.90 17.63
CA GLY A 215 16.76 -6.78 16.96
C GLY A 215 16.88 -6.81 15.45
N SER A 216 17.55 -7.80 14.86
CA SER A 216 17.58 -7.99 13.40
C SER A 216 16.20 -8.43 12.88
N LEU A 217 15.95 -8.16 11.59
CA LEU A 217 14.70 -8.47 10.92
C LEU A 217 14.86 -9.60 9.93
N VAL A 218 13.91 -10.51 9.91
CA VAL A 218 13.83 -11.58 8.92
C VAL A 218 12.40 -11.71 8.39
N ALA A 219 12.24 -11.69 7.09
CA ALA A 219 10.97 -11.97 6.46
C ALA A 219 10.72 -13.49 6.39
N VAL A 220 9.49 -13.92 6.65
CA VAL A 220 9.12 -15.34 6.70
C VAL A 220 8.22 -15.73 5.56
N ASP A 221 7.34 -14.83 5.13
CA ASP A 221 6.45 -15.04 4.00
C ASP A 221 6.43 -13.82 3.07
N ALA A 222 6.18 -14.05 1.79
CA ALA A 222 6.00 -12.99 0.82
C ALA A 222 5.06 -13.42 -0.30
N LEU A 223 4.17 -12.51 -0.69
CA LEU A 223 3.25 -12.67 -1.80
C LEU A 223 3.34 -11.45 -2.72
N ILE A 224 3.47 -11.69 -4.02
CA ILE A 224 3.42 -10.64 -5.04
C ILE A 224 2.25 -10.93 -5.97
N GLU A 225 1.34 -9.98 -6.09
CA GLU A 225 0.29 -9.98 -7.10
C GLU A 225 0.73 -9.22 -8.33
N LEU A 226 0.44 -9.80 -9.50
CA LEU A 226 0.70 -9.19 -10.79
C LEU A 226 -0.60 -8.73 -11.44
N ALA A 227 -0.58 -7.59 -12.10
CA ALA A 227 -1.70 -7.10 -12.91
C ALA A 227 -1.78 -7.86 -14.24
N SER A 228 -2.98 -8.24 -14.65
CA SER A 228 -3.26 -8.90 -15.92
C SER A 228 -3.39 -7.89 -17.06
N GLY A 229 -2.30 -7.30 -17.47
CA GLY A 229 -2.28 -6.43 -18.66
C GLY A 229 -2.25 -4.93 -18.37
N GLY A 230 -1.30 -4.28 -18.97
CA GLY A 230 -1.11 -2.84 -18.98
C GLY A 230 0.00 -2.37 -18.05
N SER A 231 1.03 -1.84 -18.65
CA SER A 231 2.05 -1.05 -17.99
C SER A 231 1.38 -0.04 -17.07
N HIS A 232 1.89 0.11 -15.87
CA HIS A 232 1.69 1.34 -15.12
C HIS A 232 2.24 2.45 -16.03
N GLU A 233 1.40 3.02 -16.89
CA GLU A 233 1.81 4.25 -17.55
C GLU A 233 2.27 5.18 -16.45
N SER A 234 3.54 5.45 -16.45
CA SER A 234 4.23 6.19 -15.40
C SER A 234 3.75 7.64 -15.40
N LYS A 235 2.57 7.88 -14.80
CA LYS A 235 2.18 9.22 -14.34
C LYS A 235 3.22 9.80 -13.36
N ILE A 236 4.12 8.96 -12.87
CA ILE A 236 5.23 9.33 -11.97
C ILE A 236 6.23 10.26 -12.66
N ASP A 237 6.52 10.08 -13.94
CA ASP A 237 7.50 10.93 -14.66
C ASP A 237 7.04 12.38 -14.88
N GLN A 238 5.75 12.64 -14.90
CA GLN A 238 5.23 14.01 -15.05
C GLN A 238 5.16 14.76 -13.69
N ALA A 239 4.85 14.07 -12.60
CA ALA A 239 4.77 14.68 -11.28
C ALA A 239 6.15 15.14 -10.74
N GLN A 240 7.25 14.49 -11.13
CA GLN A 240 8.60 14.87 -10.68
C GLN A 240 9.12 16.19 -11.29
N LYS A 241 8.50 16.71 -12.34
CA LYS A 241 8.94 17.96 -12.99
C LYS A 241 8.22 19.21 -12.50
N PHE A 242 7.14 19.07 -11.71
CA PHE A 242 6.42 20.22 -11.19
C PHE A 242 7.05 20.71 -9.89
N SER A 243 7.67 21.90 -9.95
CA SER A 243 8.13 22.62 -8.76
C SER A 243 7.14 23.76 -8.48
N PRO A 244 6.36 23.73 -7.41
CA PRO A 244 5.39 24.78 -7.11
C PRO A 244 6.12 26.10 -6.91
N SER A 245 5.65 27.14 -7.61
CA SER A 245 6.20 28.50 -7.48
C SER A 245 5.66 29.20 -6.24
N LYS A 246 6.32 30.29 -5.83
CA LYS A 246 5.82 31.16 -4.75
C LYS A 246 4.37 31.64 -5.01
N ARG A 247 4.00 31.85 -6.27
CA ARG A 247 2.65 32.27 -6.66
C ARG A 247 1.60 31.22 -6.32
N HIS A 248 1.88 29.92 -6.51
CA HIS A 248 0.94 28.84 -6.13
C HIS A 248 0.66 28.86 -4.63
N PHE A 249 1.70 29.03 -3.81
CA PHE A 249 1.53 29.11 -2.36
C PHE A 249 0.80 30.38 -1.93
N GLN A 250 1.05 31.53 -2.59
CA GLN A 250 0.28 32.73 -2.33
C GLN A 250 -1.20 32.57 -2.67
N SER A 251 -1.51 32.01 -3.85
CA SER A 251 -2.90 31.72 -4.24
C SER A 251 -3.61 30.76 -3.29
N LEU A 252 -2.87 29.81 -2.71
CA LEU A 252 -3.44 28.85 -1.76
C LEU A 252 -3.72 29.46 -0.38
N PHE A 253 -2.79 30.27 0.16
CA PHE A 253 -2.86 30.76 1.55
C PHE A 253 -3.37 32.20 1.67
N GLU A 254 -3.22 33.01 0.63
CA GLU A 254 -3.62 34.42 0.60
C GLU A 254 -4.36 34.73 -0.73
N PRO A 255 -5.46 33.99 -1.06
CA PRO A 255 -6.15 34.19 -2.32
C PRO A 255 -6.81 35.57 -2.39
N ARG A 256 -6.75 36.24 -3.54
CA ARG A 256 -7.47 37.47 -3.82
C ARG A 256 -8.95 37.22 -4.08
N GLY A 257 -9.26 36.05 -4.59
CA GLY A 257 -10.62 35.57 -4.82
C GLY A 257 -10.69 34.08 -4.93
N VAL A 258 -11.84 33.54 -4.57
CA VAL A 258 -12.10 32.10 -4.55
C VAL A 258 -13.31 31.76 -5.40
N VAL A 259 -13.28 30.61 -6.07
CA VAL A 259 -14.47 30.04 -6.72
C VAL A 259 -14.84 28.69 -6.11
N VAL A 260 -16.10 28.50 -5.77
CA VAL A 260 -16.65 27.19 -5.41
C VAL A 260 -17.23 26.54 -6.65
N VAL A 261 -16.53 25.52 -7.16
CA VAL A 261 -16.97 24.76 -8.35
C VAL A 261 -17.89 23.64 -7.92
N GLY A 262 -19.13 23.65 -8.41
CA GLY A 262 -20.19 22.73 -8.01
C GLY A 262 -20.87 23.16 -6.71
N ALA A 263 -21.15 24.46 -6.56
CA ALA A 263 -22.01 24.95 -5.50
C ALA A 263 -23.40 24.28 -5.58
N SER A 264 -24.06 24.14 -4.45
CA SER A 264 -25.36 23.46 -4.36
C SER A 264 -26.34 24.28 -3.53
N THR A 265 -27.62 24.27 -3.92
CA THR A 265 -28.72 24.83 -3.12
C THR A 265 -29.04 23.94 -1.91
N HIS A 266 -28.58 22.70 -1.87
CA HIS A 266 -28.88 21.72 -0.82
C HIS A 266 -27.91 21.87 0.40
N PRO A 267 -28.45 22.23 1.60
CA PRO A 267 -27.67 22.25 2.84
C PRO A 267 -27.12 20.87 3.14
N GLY A 268 -25.90 20.65 3.37
CA GLY A 268 -25.27 19.34 3.63
C GLY A 268 -24.51 18.75 2.45
N LYS A 269 -24.63 19.30 1.24
CA LYS A 269 -23.69 18.99 0.16
C LYS A 269 -22.44 19.85 0.30
N PHE A 270 -21.29 19.28 -0.10
CA PHE A 270 -19.98 19.95 0.02
C PHE A 270 -19.96 21.34 -0.61
N GLY A 271 -20.55 21.50 -1.81
CA GLY A 271 -20.60 22.80 -2.48
C GLY A 271 -21.41 23.86 -1.72
N PHE A 272 -22.49 23.47 -1.01
CA PHE A 272 -23.22 24.38 -0.13
C PHE A 272 -22.38 24.75 1.10
N VAL A 273 -21.82 23.72 1.78
CA VAL A 273 -21.07 23.92 3.03
C VAL A 273 -19.81 24.77 2.78
N SER A 274 -19.08 24.49 1.69
CA SER A 274 -17.88 25.26 1.33
C SER A 274 -18.22 26.73 1.08
N LEU A 275 -19.23 27.02 0.27
CA LEU A 275 -19.65 28.40 -0.01
C LEU A 275 -20.15 29.10 1.25
N HIS A 276 -20.97 28.41 2.05
CA HIS A 276 -21.46 28.94 3.32
C HIS A 276 -20.31 29.31 4.27
N ASN A 277 -19.32 28.42 4.41
CA ASN A 277 -18.19 28.69 5.31
C ASN A 277 -17.33 29.86 4.85
N ILE A 278 -17.10 30.01 3.54
CA ILE A 278 -16.37 31.16 3.00
C ILE A 278 -17.09 32.47 3.30
N LEU A 279 -18.40 32.49 3.08
CA LEU A 279 -19.23 33.68 3.32
C LEU A 279 -19.39 33.98 4.83
N ALA A 280 -19.62 32.96 5.64
CA ALA A 280 -19.83 33.10 7.08
C ALA A 280 -18.57 33.55 7.84
N ASN A 281 -17.39 33.27 7.30
CA ASN A 281 -16.12 33.74 7.86
C ASN A 281 -15.64 35.07 7.24
N GLU A 282 -16.53 35.80 6.57
CA GLU A 282 -16.29 37.15 6.05
C GLU A 282 -15.01 37.24 5.20
N PHE A 283 -14.81 36.27 4.28
CA PHE A 283 -13.66 36.31 3.39
C PHE A 283 -13.59 37.65 2.66
N GLY A 284 -12.48 38.39 2.83
CA GLY A 284 -12.32 39.73 2.32
C GLY A 284 -12.03 39.86 0.83
N GLY A 285 -11.90 38.73 0.12
CA GLY A 285 -11.68 38.68 -1.33
C GLY A 285 -12.96 38.50 -2.13
N GLU A 286 -12.81 38.31 -3.45
CA GLU A 286 -13.94 38.03 -4.33
C GLU A 286 -14.40 36.59 -4.17
N VAL A 287 -15.73 36.38 -4.10
CA VAL A 287 -16.33 35.04 -4.02
C VAL A 287 -17.18 34.78 -5.26
N ALA A 288 -16.83 33.77 -6.01
CA ALA A 288 -17.57 33.27 -7.17
C ALA A 288 -18.04 31.84 -6.92
N ALA A 289 -19.02 31.40 -7.68
CA ALA A 289 -19.49 30.03 -7.63
C ALA A 289 -19.96 29.55 -9.02
N THR A 290 -19.85 28.22 -9.26
CA THR A 290 -20.49 27.58 -10.40
C THR A 290 -21.57 26.63 -9.93
N HIS A 291 -22.70 26.59 -10.66
CA HIS A 291 -23.80 25.67 -10.45
C HIS A 291 -24.27 25.11 -11.79
N LEU A 292 -24.59 23.83 -11.86
CA LEU A 292 -24.89 23.14 -13.11
C LEU A 292 -25.99 23.86 -13.94
N GLU A 293 -26.99 24.38 -13.26
CA GLU A 293 -28.13 25.09 -13.88
C GLU A 293 -28.00 26.62 -13.75
N GLY A 294 -26.90 27.12 -13.21
CA GLY A 294 -26.68 28.56 -13.03
C GLY A 294 -27.53 29.21 -11.93
N GLU A 295 -28.14 28.40 -11.06
CA GLU A 295 -28.94 28.91 -9.94
C GLU A 295 -28.09 29.67 -8.91
N SER A 296 -28.65 30.73 -8.31
CA SER A 296 -28.00 31.42 -7.21
C SER A 296 -28.00 30.57 -5.94
N VAL A 297 -26.85 30.53 -5.27
CA VAL A 297 -26.64 29.78 -4.01
C VAL A 297 -26.19 30.76 -2.94
N LEU A 298 -26.90 30.83 -1.81
CA LEU A 298 -26.59 31.75 -0.68
C LEU A 298 -26.42 33.22 -1.12
N ASN A 299 -27.26 33.68 -2.03
CA ASN A 299 -27.25 35.03 -2.65
C ASN A 299 -26.01 35.28 -3.56
N VAL A 300 -25.19 34.28 -3.85
CA VAL A 300 -24.12 34.37 -4.85
C VAL A 300 -24.69 33.93 -6.20
N SER A 301 -24.62 34.80 -7.21
CA SER A 301 -25.02 34.47 -8.58
C SER A 301 -23.99 33.50 -9.17
N CYS A 302 -24.42 32.28 -9.46
CA CYS A 302 -23.54 31.25 -10.01
C CYS A 302 -23.45 31.34 -11.54
N ARG A 303 -22.31 30.93 -12.08
CA ARG A 303 -22.13 30.64 -13.50
C ARG A 303 -22.29 29.15 -13.74
N GLN A 304 -22.50 28.72 -14.99
CA GLN A 304 -22.57 27.29 -15.30
C GLN A 304 -21.19 26.64 -15.38
N SER A 305 -20.18 27.44 -15.74
CA SER A 305 -18.79 26.94 -15.87
C SER A 305 -17.76 27.97 -15.42
N ILE A 306 -16.53 27.52 -15.23
CA ILE A 306 -15.38 28.37 -14.87
C ILE A 306 -15.08 29.34 -16.02
N GLU A 307 -15.26 28.94 -17.26
CA GLU A 307 -15.01 29.76 -18.45
C GLU A 307 -15.87 31.03 -18.47
N GLU A 308 -17.06 30.99 -17.89
CA GLU A 308 -17.99 32.13 -17.83
C GLU A 308 -17.63 33.15 -16.74
N LEU A 309 -16.66 32.84 -15.88
CA LEU A 309 -16.17 33.80 -14.90
C LEU A 309 -15.50 34.98 -15.60
N SER A 310 -15.95 36.19 -15.29
CA SER A 310 -15.40 37.42 -15.88
C SER A 310 -14.26 38.04 -15.06
N SER A 311 -14.07 37.61 -13.82
CA SER A 311 -13.07 38.18 -12.92
C SER A 311 -11.68 37.55 -13.12
N ASP A 312 -10.65 38.40 -13.10
CA ASP A 312 -9.23 38.03 -13.11
C ASP A 312 -8.62 37.95 -11.69
N LYS A 313 -9.48 38.13 -10.66
CA LYS A 313 -9.06 38.08 -9.25
C LYS A 313 -9.17 36.70 -8.64
N ILE A 314 -9.88 35.80 -9.29
CA ILE A 314 -10.04 34.42 -8.78
C ILE A 314 -8.75 33.64 -9.01
N ASP A 315 -8.09 33.24 -7.95
CA ASP A 315 -6.82 32.50 -7.98
C ASP A 315 -6.83 31.19 -7.17
N LEU A 316 -7.94 30.88 -6.48
CA LEU A 316 -8.16 29.61 -5.76
C LEU A 316 -9.51 28.98 -6.14
N ALA A 317 -9.53 27.68 -6.40
CA ALA A 317 -10.74 26.91 -6.67
C ALA A 317 -11.01 25.83 -5.62
N PHE A 318 -12.19 25.85 -5.01
CA PHE A 318 -12.72 24.76 -4.20
C PHE A 318 -13.58 23.84 -5.09
N VAL A 319 -13.06 22.67 -5.46
CA VAL A 319 -13.73 21.72 -6.36
C VAL A 319 -14.61 20.79 -5.52
N CYS A 320 -15.93 20.94 -5.65
CA CYS A 320 -16.95 20.19 -4.92
C CYS A 320 -17.80 19.28 -5.84
N THR A 321 -17.24 18.84 -6.93
CA THR A 321 -17.86 17.99 -7.95
C THR A 321 -17.35 16.55 -7.87
N PRO A 322 -18.00 15.57 -8.51
CA PRO A 322 -17.50 14.19 -8.57
C PRO A 322 -16.10 14.12 -9.18
N ALA A 323 -15.26 13.21 -8.68
CA ALA A 323 -13.88 13.05 -9.11
C ALA A 323 -13.71 12.85 -10.64
N SER A 324 -14.68 12.24 -11.30
CA SER A 324 -14.69 12.05 -12.76
C SER A 324 -14.69 13.35 -13.57
N THR A 325 -15.06 14.48 -12.96
CA THR A 325 -15.08 15.81 -13.62
C THR A 325 -13.81 16.63 -13.35
N ASN A 326 -12.94 16.18 -12.44
CA ASN A 326 -11.81 16.98 -11.97
C ASN A 326 -10.82 17.33 -13.08
N GLU A 327 -10.55 16.42 -14.02
CA GLU A 327 -9.63 16.69 -15.12
C GLU A 327 -10.07 17.87 -15.97
N ALA A 328 -11.33 17.89 -16.39
CA ALA A 328 -11.89 18.99 -17.19
C ALA A 328 -11.89 20.31 -16.41
N ILE A 329 -12.23 20.27 -15.11
CA ILE A 329 -12.23 21.45 -14.23
C ILE A 329 -10.81 22.01 -14.08
N LEU A 330 -9.81 21.15 -13.86
CA LEU A 330 -8.41 21.59 -13.75
C LEU A 330 -7.90 22.22 -15.06
N GLN A 331 -8.30 21.67 -16.22
CA GLN A 331 -8.01 22.28 -17.51
C GLN A 331 -8.64 23.66 -17.65
N SER A 332 -9.88 23.83 -17.18
CA SER A 332 -10.58 25.12 -17.19
C SER A 332 -9.93 26.13 -16.23
N CYS A 333 -9.54 25.68 -15.04
CA CYS A 333 -8.77 26.49 -14.07
C CYS A 333 -7.44 26.98 -14.70
N ALA A 334 -6.72 26.08 -15.37
CA ALA A 334 -5.46 26.43 -16.02
C ALA A 334 -5.62 27.48 -17.12
N LYS A 335 -6.68 27.37 -17.95
CA LYS A 335 -7.02 28.36 -18.99
C LYS A 335 -7.36 29.74 -18.41
N LYS A 336 -7.92 29.78 -17.20
CA LYS A 336 -8.29 31.00 -16.47
C LYS A 336 -7.21 31.51 -15.53
N GLU A 337 -6.02 30.90 -15.55
CA GLU A 337 -4.90 31.23 -14.65
C GLU A 337 -5.26 31.15 -13.15
N ILE A 338 -6.17 30.26 -12.78
CA ILE A 338 -6.45 29.92 -11.39
C ILE A 338 -5.35 28.96 -10.92
N HIS A 339 -4.54 29.41 -9.95
CA HIS A 339 -3.25 28.77 -9.64
C HIS A 339 -3.27 27.79 -8.47
N ALA A 340 -4.36 27.73 -7.69
CA ALA A 340 -4.50 26.82 -6.56
C ALA A 340 -5.92 26.25 -6.44
#